data_fe19fb979e1db2f27e770b4f595b7c96
#
_entry.id   fe19fb979e1db2f27e770b4f595b7c96
#
_cell.length_a   1.000
_cell.length_b   1.000
_cell.length_c   1.000
_cell.angle_alpha   90.00
_cell.angle_beta   90.00
_cell.angle_gamma   90.00
#
_symmetry.space_group_name_H-M   'P 1'
#
loop_
_entity.id
_entity.type
_entity.pdbx_description
1 polymer ?
#
loop_
_entity_poly.entity_id
_entity_poly.type
_entity_poly.pdbx_seq_one_letter_code
_entity_poly.pdbx_strand_id
1 'polypeptide(L)'
;RIAEIHWRSTVLRTIDGDTIIIPNGQITAQEVYNYSRPSPNHRVWLNVGLHYRHPPNQVRKLLAEAARETPGVLTVPEPDCLPVEFGDSAIIYALRYWIDRFDQAPEIEGEVRTRVWYAAARAGLEMPFPIRTVVMQGAQAADADQPAPRELAARMTALDQVDLFATLEPAERELLARGLCRRPFAAGESIIRQGTPGDSMFIIAGGEVHVSLTQAGMNRVIATLGPGDFVGEMSLMTGEPRAATCLAATDVMSFELDHATFQRLLTTRPAVADHMSSLLATRQSYIEKKGGEMSALAAAQTAERKSQFLQRIRSFFELK
;
A
#
# COMPACT_ATOMS: atom_id res chain seq x y z
N ARG A 1 -35.83 19.58 19.43
CA ARG A 1 -36.34 20.89 19.00
C ARG A 1 -36.99 21.62 20.17
N ILE A 2 -36.93 22.95 20.21
CA ILE A 2 -37.71 23.75 21.13
C ILE A 2 -39.17 23.64 20.67
N ALA A 3 -40.05 23.15 21.56
CA ALA A 3 -41.49 23.07 21.29
C ALA A 3 -42.20 24.33 21.79
N GLU A 4 -41.95 24.72 23.05
CA GLU A 4 -42.58 25.88 23.68
C GLU A 4 -41.61 26.58 24.64
N ILE A 5 -41.77 27.89 24.81
CA ILE A 5 -41.00 28.67 25.76
C ILE A 5 -42.02 29.38 26.70
N HIS A 6 -41.97 29.02 27.97
CA HIS A 6 -42.76 29.65 29.02
C HIS A 6 -41.86 30.56 29.85
N TRP A 7 -42.46 31.41 30.72
CA TRP A 7 -41.72 32.37 31.52
C TRP A 7 -40.75 31.74 32.54
N ARG A 8 -40.99 30.49 32.97
CA ARG A 8 -40.14 29.77 33.92
C ARG A 8 -39.46 28.55 33.35
N SER A 9 -39.94 27.99 32.24
CA SER A 9 -39.44 26.75 31.65
C SER A 9 -39.50 26.79 30.16
N THR A 10 -38.60 26.03 29.52
CA THR A 10 -38.59 25.72 28.09
C THR A 10 -38.91 24.24 27.90
N VAL A 11 -39.79 23.95 26.98
CA VAL A 11 -40.22 22.58 26.58
C VAL A 11 -39.45 22.20 25.35
N LEU A 12 -38.70 21.09 25.45
CA LEU A 12 -37.95 20.50 24.35
C LEU A 12 -38.61 19.18 23.93
N ARG A 13 -38.67 18.91 22.64
CA ARG A 13 -39.01 17.61 22.10
C ARG A 13 -37.74 16.92 21.60
N THR A 14 -37.46 15.72 22.08
CA THR A 14 -36.37 14.86 21.61
C THR A 14 -36.64 14.27 20.20
N ILE A 15 -35.68 13.63 19.59
CA ILE A 15 -35.86 12.89 18.34
C ILE A 15 -36.70 11.62 18.55
N ASP A 16 -36.65 11.04 19.75
CA ASP A 16 -37.44 9.86 20.14
C ASP A 16 -38.90 10.18 20.49
N GLY A 17 -39.26 11.49 20.41
CA GLY A 17 -40.62 11.96 20.67
C GLY A 17 -40.91 12.33 22.13
N ASP A 18 -39.93 12.20 23.01
CA ASP A 18 -40.07 12.57 24.42
C ASP A 18 -40.14 14.09 24.64
N THR A 19 -40.80 14.48 25.70
CA THR A 19 -40.89 15.90 26.11
C THR A 19 -40.03 16.12 27.33
N ILE A 20 -39.06 17.04 27.23
CA ILE A 20 -38.21 17.46 28.34
C ILE A 20 -38.60 18.90 28.72
N ILE A 21 -38.94 19.14 30.00
CA ILE A 21 -39.24 20.46 30.54
C ILE A 21 -38.05 20.92 31.37
N ILE A 22 -37.37 21.98 30.94
CA ILE A 22 -36.17 22.48 31.60
C ILE A 22 -36.47 23.89 32.17
N PRO A 23 -36.20 24.16 33.46
CA PRO A 23 -36.27 25.51 34.01
C PRO A 23 -35.35 26.48 33.28
N ASN A 24 -35.81 27.69 32.92
CA ASN A 24 -35.02 28.64 32.13
C ASN A 24 -33.71 29.05 32.84
N GLY A 25 -33.67 29.12 34.16
CA GLY A 25 -32.44 29.35 34.90
C GLY A 25 -31.39 28.27 34.73
N GLN A 26 -31.80 27.03 34.48
CA GLN A 26 -30.88 25.90 34.19
C GLN A 26 -30.32 25.99 32.79
N ILE A 27 -31.11 26.37 31.79
CA ILE A 27 -30.65 26.53 30.40
C ILE A 27 -29.63 27.68 30.31
N THR A 28 -29.86 28.77 31.02
CA THR A 28 -28.95 29.95 30.99
C THR A 28 -27.64 29.72 31.73
N ALA A 29 -27.56 28.70 32.59
CA ALA A 29 -26.39 28.38 33.39
C ALA A 29 -25.51 27.25 32.73
N GLN A 30 -25.96 26.66 31.62
CA GLN A 30 -25.28 25.57 30.95
C GLN A 30 -24.89 25.90 29.50
N GLU A 31 -23.88 25.25 28.98
CA GLU A 31 -23.53 25.32 27.56
C GLU A 31 -24.65 24.69 26.71
N VAL A 32 -25.01 25.40 25.64
CA VAL A 32 -26.03 24.91 24.69
C VAL A 32 -25.40 24.67 23.35
N TYR A 33 -25.42 23.42 22.89
CA TYR A 33 -24.96 23.05 21.56
C TYR A 33 -26.09 23.23 20.54
N ASN A 34 -25.85 24.13 19.58
CA ASN A 34 -26.83 24.42 18.54
C ASN A 34 -26.38 23.77 17.21
N TYR A 35 -27.05 22.68 16.80
CA TYR A 35 -26.75 21.95 15.56
C TYR A 35 -27.42 22.55 14.32
N SER A 36 -28.16 23.66 14.43
CA SER A 36 -28.90 24.26 13.32
C SER A 36 -28.40 25.66 12.94
N ARG A 37 -27.62 26.33 13.82
CA ARG A 37 -27.13 27.69 13.59
C ARG A 37 -25.68 27.84 14.07
N PRO A 38 -24.85 28.64 13.40
CA PRO A 38 -25.13 29.47 12.24
C PRO A 38 -25.26 28.67 10.93
N SER A 39 -24.82 27.42 10.88
CA SER A 39 -24.96 26.49 9.75
C SER A 39 -25.63 25.22 10.21
N PRO A 40 -26.52 24.60 9.38
CA PRO A 40 -27.09 23.29 9.69
C PRO A 40 -26.09 22.15 9.49
N ASN A 41 -24.93 22.41 8.87
CA ASN A 41 -23.94 21.39 8.57
C ASN A 41 -23.29 20.85 9.83
N HIS A 42 -23.47 19.56 10.06
CA HIS A 42 -22.92 18.82 11.19
C HIS A 42 -21.99 17.71 10.71
N ARG A 43 -20.81 17.61 11.32
CA ARG A 43 -19.87 16.54 10.99
C ARG A 43 -20.09 15.32 11.88
N VAL A 44 -20.31 14.19 11.24
CA VAL A 44 -20.46 12.88 11.87
C VAL A 44 -19.15 12.09 11.74
N TRP A 45 -18.85 11.28 12.76
CA TRP A 45 -17.70 10.40 12.81
C TRP A 45 -18.17 8.96 12.97
N LEU A 46 -17.70 8.07 12.08
CA LEU A 46 -17.95 6.66 12.16
C LEU A 46 -16.61 5.91 12.20
N ASN A 47 -16.38 5.18 13.29
CA ASN A 47 -15.20 4.32 13.40
C ASN A 47 -15.46 2.96 12.75
N VAL A 48 -14.55 2.55 11.86
CA VAL A 48 -14.60 1.29 11.13
C VAL A 48 -13.28 0.55 11.33
N GLY A 49 -13.32 -0.67 11.86
CA GLY A 49 -12.15 -1.54 12.03
C GLY A 49 -11.96 -2.45 10.82
N LEU A 50 -10.78 -2.42 10.21
CA LEU A 50 -10.43 -3.31 9.10
C LEU A 50 -9.08 -3.99 9.34
N HIS A 51 -8.94 -5.21 8.80
CA HIS A 51 -7.77 -6.06 9.03
C HIS A 51 -6.47 -5.41 8.52
N TYR A 52 -5.37 -5.58 9.25
CA TYR A 52 -4.03 -5.04 8.95
C TYR A 52 -3.47 -5.38 7.56
N ARG A 53 -3.94 -6.44 6.92
CA ARG A 53 -3.48 -6.85 5.58
C ARG A 53 -3.91 -5.92 4.46
N HIS A 54 -4.89 -5.03 4.71
CA HIS A 54 -5.40 -4.14 3.69
C HIS A 54 -4.63 -2.83 3.66
N PRO A 55 -4.15 -2.38 2.47
CA PRO A 55 -3.42 -1.12 2.35
C PRO A 55 -4.28 0.07 2.82
N PRO A 56 -3.78 0.92 3.73
CA PRO A 56 -4.57 2.01 4.31
C PRO A 56 -5.17 2.98 3.28
N ASN A 57 -4.43 3.32 2.23
CA ASN A 57 -4.93 4.25 1.21
C ASN A 57 -6.10 3.67 0.42
N GLN A 58 -6.08 2.37 0.11
CA GLN A 58 -7.20 1.66 -0.50
C GLN A 58 -8.45 1.71 0.38
N VAL A 59 -8.27 1.42 1.67
CA VAL A 59 -9.34 1.47 2.67
C VAL A 59 -9.95 2.87 2.77
N ARG A 60 -9.11 3.90 2.93
CA ARG A 60 -9.54 5.30 3.05
C ARG A 60 -10.38 5.74 1.87
N LYS A 61 -9.91 5.45 0.64
CA LYS A 61 -10.61 5.80 -0.59
C LYS A 61 -11.98 5.14 -0.66
N LEU A 62 -12.04 3.83 -0.39
CA LEU A 62 -13.28 3.05 -0.46
C LEU A 62 -14.31 3.53 0.57
N LEU A 63 -13.90 3.77 1.82
CA LEU A 63 -14.80 4.22 2.88
C LEU A 63 -15.35 5.62 2.61
N ALA A 64 -14.49 6.56 2.16
CA ALA A 64 -14.91 7.90 1.80
C ALA A 64 -15.90 7.89 0.62
N GLU A 65 -15.66 7.04 -0.38
CA GLU A 65 -16.55 6.89 -1.54
C GLU A 65 -17.90 6.29 -1.16
N ALA A 66 -17.92 5.27 -0.32
CA ALA A 66 -19.15 4.68 0.21
C ALA A 66 -20.01 5.71 0.98
N ALA A 67 -19.37 6.57 1.77
CA ALA A 67 -20.07 7.67 2.46
C ALA A 67 -20.61 8.71 1.47
N ARG A 68 -19.81 9.12 0.47
CA ARG A 68 -20.20 10.12 -0.53
C ARG A 68 -21.43 9.70 -1.35
N GLU A 69 -21.56 8.42 -1.62
CA GLU A 69 -22.70 7.87 -2.35
C GLU A 69 -23.95 7.67 -1.48
N THR A 70 -23.86 7.93 -0.17
CA THR A 70 -24.99 7.73 0.75
C THR A 70 -25.96 8.93 0.71
N PRO A 71 -27.27 8.70 0.49
CA PRO A 71 -28.28 9.75 0.58
C PRO A 71 -28.27 10.45 1.95
N GLY A 72 -28.32 11.77 1.93
CA GLY A 72 -28.27 12.59 3.17
C GLY A 72 -26.86 13.00 3.60
N VAL A 73 -25.81 12.42 2.99
CA VAL A 73 -24.43 12.88 3.15
C VAL A 73 -24.15 14.01 2.17
N LEU A 74 -23.56 15.10 2.65
CA LEU A 74 -23.17 16.22 1.81
C LEU A 74 -21.94 15.90 0.97
N THR A 75 -21.95 16.36 -0.29
CA THR A 75 -20.80 16.26 -1.17
C THR A 75 -19.76 17.35 -0.93
N VAL A 76 -20.17 18.45 -0.29
CA VAL A 76 -19.30 19.58 0.12
C VAL A 76 -19.68 20.01 1.53
N PRO A 77 -18.77 19.91 2.50
CA PRO A 77 -17.40 19.36 2.40
C PRO A 77 -17.40 17.85 2.09
N GLU A 78 -16.40 17.40 1.32
CA GLU A 78 -16.30 15.99 0.95
C GLU A 78 -16.08 15.10 2.19
N PRO A 79 -16.68 13.89 2.20
CA PRO A 79 -16.32 12.84 3.15
C PRO A 79 -14.84 12.48 3.04
N ASP A 80 -14.21 12.27 4.18
CA ASP A 80 -12.83 11.82 4.25
C ASP A 80 -12.67 10.67 5.27
N CYS A 81 -11.54 9.98 5.17
CA CYS A 81 -11.27 8.85 6.05
C CYS A 81 -9.80 8.87 6.49
N LEU A 82 -9.55 8.69 7.78
CA LEU A 82 -8.21 8.65 8.36
C LEU A 82 -8.03 7.41 9.23
N PRO A 83 -6.86 6.73 9.21
CA PRO A 83 -6.50 5.78 10.24
C PRO A 83 -6.25 6.56 11.54
N VAL A 84 -6.88 6.16 12.63
CA VAL A 84 -6.80 6.87 13.92
C VAL A 84 -6.18 6.02 15.01
N GLU A 85 -6.20 4.69 14.85
CA GLU A 85 -5.65 3.80 15.86
C GLU A 85 -5.21 2.46 15.22
N PHE A 86 -4.11 1.92 15.71
CA PHE A 86 -3.67 0.54 15.46
C PHE A 86 -4.10 -0.32 16.64
N GLY A 87 -5.33 -0.86 16.58
CA GLY A 87 -5.91 -1.68 17.65
C GLY A 87 -5.43 -3.13 17.63
N ASP A 88 -5.86 -3.93 18.62
CA ASP A 88 -5.39 -5.31 18.84
C ASP A 88 -5.59 -6.25 17.64
N SER A 89 -6.64 -6.06 16.86
CA SER A 89 -6.97 -6.96 15.74
C SER A 89 -7.29 -6.23 14.44
N ALA A 90 -7.35 -4.90 14.46
CA ALA A 90 -7.76 -4.07 13.33
C ALA A 90 -7.08 -2.70 13.35
N ILE A 91 -6.92 -2.11 12.17
CA ILE A 91 -6.68 -0.67 12.06
C ILE A 91 -8.05 0.01 12.14
N ILE A 92 -8.19 0.95 13.06
CA ILE A 92 -9.41 1.74 13.23
C ILE A 92 -9.33 2.98 12.35
N TYR A 93 -10.31 3.13 11.49
CA TYR A 93 -10.45 4.26 10.57
C TYR A 93 -11.60 5.15 11.03
N ALA A 94 -11.38 6.44 11.17
CA ALA A 94 -12.43 7.42 11.37
C ALA A 94 -12.92 7.91 10.00
N LEU A 95 -14.09 7.45 9.59
CA LEU A 95 -14.81 7.97 8.44
C LEU A 95 -15.58 9.21 8.89
N ARG A 96 -15.30 10.36 8.25
CA ARG A 96 -15.87 11.67 8.59
C ARG A 96 -16.69 12.16 7.42
N TYR A 97 -17.91 12.56 7.69
CA TYR A 97 -18.80 13.09 6.67
C TYR A 97 -19.73 14.16 7.25
N TRP A 98 -20.36 14.94 6.41
CA TRP A 98 -21.21 16.05 6.79
C TRP A 98 -22.65 15.77 6.41
N ILE A 99 -23.58 16.19 7.29
CA ILE A 99 -25.02 16.15 7.07
C ILE A 99 -25.61 17.54 7.39
N ASP A 100 -26.73 17.88 6.77
CA ASP A 100 -27.47 19.14 7.04
C ASP A 100 -28.78 18.92 7.80
N ARG A 101 -29.15 17.63 7.97
CA ARG A 101 -30.37 17.21 8.67
C ARG A 101 -30.03 16.41 9.92
N PHE A 102 -29.67 17.13 10.98
CA PHE A 102 -29.32 16.51 12.27
C PHE A 102 -30.44 15.63 12.85
N ASP A 103 -31.71 15.98 12.56
CA ASP A 103 -32.89 15.21 12.97
C ASP A 103 -33.00 13.83 12.30
N GLN A 104 -32.27 13.59 11.20
CA GLN A 104 -32.16 12.31 10.49
C GLN A 104 -30.76 11.67 10.65
N ALA A 105 -29.95 12.18 11.55
CA ALA A 105 -28.60 11.68 11.74
C ALA A 105 -28.53 10.16 12.01
N PRO A 106 -29.41 9.56 12.87
CA PRO A 106 -29.39 8.13 13.12
C PRO A 106 -29.66 7.29 11.87
N GLU A 107 -30.62 7.69 11.03
CA GLU A 107 -31.00 7.00 9.81
C GLU A 107 -29.86 7.10 8.77
N ILE A 108 -29.31 8.29 8.58
CA ILE A 108 -28.17 8.52 7.66
C ILE A 108 -26.96 7.72 8.12
N GLU A 109 -26.64 7.72 9.41
CA GLU A 109 -25.54 6.92 9.96
C GLU A 109 -25.72 5.42 9.76
N GLY A 110 -26.95 4.93 9.96
CA GLY A 110 -27.32 3.53 9.68
C GLY A 110 -27.10 3.17 8.21
N GLU A 111 -27.52 4.04 7.29
CA GLU A 111 -27.33 3.83 5.86
C GLU A 111 -25.84 3.89 5.46
N VAL A 112 -25.07 4.81 6.04
CA VAL A 112 -23.59 4.85 5.81
C VAL A 112 -22.93 3.55 6.28
N ARG A 113 -23.28 3.04 7.48
CA ARG A 113 -22.76 1.77 7.99
C ARG A 113 -23.09 0.60 7.05
N THR A 114 -24.30 0.56 6.56
CA THR A 114 -24.78 -0.46 5.63
C THR A 114 -23.97 -0.42 4.33
N ARG A 115 -23.84 0.75 3.73
CA ARG A 115 -23.08 0.91 2.47
C ARG A 115 -21.59 0.63 2.65
N VAL A 116 -21.00 1.03 3.74
CA VAL A 116 -19.61 0.71 4.12
C VAL A 116 -19.42 -0.81 4.18
N TRP A 117 -20.35 -1.54 4.81
CA TRP A 117 -20.26 -2.99 4.87
C TRP A 117 -20.30 -3.63 3.48
N TYR A 118 -21.27 -3.24 2.63
CA TYR A 118 -21.37 -3.77 1.27
C TYR A 118 -20.17 -3.39 0.39
N ALA A 119 -19.66 -2.17 0.50
CA ALA A 119 -18.47 -1.74 -0.23
C ALA A 119 -17.24 -2.54 0.19
N ALA A 120 -17.03 -2.72 1.49
CA ALA A 120 -15.93 -3.54 2.03
C ALA A 120 -16.05 -5.00 1.54
N ALA A 121 -17.24 -5.61 1.62
CA ALA A 121 -17.47 -6.97 1.18
C ALA A 121 -17.18 -7.16 -0.32
N ARG A 122 -17.66 -6.25 -1.18
CA ARG A 122 -17.37 -6.29 -2.63
C ARG A 122 -15.89 -6.14 -2.95
N ALA A 123 -15.17 -5.32 -2.18
CA ALA A 123 -13.74 -5.09 -2.35
C ALA A 123 -12.87 -6.19 -1.68
N GLY A 124 -13.48 -7.18 -1.03
CA GLY A 124 -12.76 -8.23 -0.30
C GLY A 124 -12.02 -7.71 0.93
N LEU A 125 -12.43 -6.56 1.48
CA LEU A 125 -11.91 -6.03 2.73
C LEU A 125 -12.59 -6.72 3.91
N GLU A 126 -11.77 -7.22 4.82
CA GLU A 126 -12.24 -8.00 5.95
C GLU A 126 -12.33 -7.14 7.21
N MET A 127 -13.49 -7.20 7.85
CA MET A 127 -13.69 -6.70 9.22
C MET A 127 -13.38 -7.86 10.18
N PRO A 128 -12.23 -7.81 10.87
CA PRO A 128 -11.77 -8.96 11.64
C PRO A 128 -12.59 -9.16 12.92
N PHE A 129 -12.77 -10.43 13.29
CA PHE A 129 -13.09 -10.78 14.65
C PHE A 129 -11.89 -10.60 15.56
N PRO A 130 -12.06 -10.55 16.90
CA PRO A 130 -10.94 -10.57 17.82
C PRO A 130 -10.01 -11.77 17.53
N ILE A 131 -8.75 -11.49 17.19
CA ILE A 131 -7.75 -12.50 16.82
C ILE A 131 -6.90 -12.79 18.05
N ARG A 132 -6.71 -14.10 18.37
CA ARG A 132 -5.74 -14.56 19.36
C ARG A 132 -4.80 -15.57 18.72
N THR A 133 -3.51 -15.27 18.76
CA THR A 133 -2.47 -16.24 18.35
C THR A 133 -2.20 -17.16 19.53
N VAL A 134 -2.46 -18.46 19.37
CA VAL A 134 -2.15 -19.49 20.38
C VAL A 134 -0.92 -20.26 19.91
N VAL A 135 0.19 -20.11 20.64
CA VAL A 135 1.40 -20.92 20.40
C VAL A 135 1.30 -22.17 21.25
N MET A 136 1.08 -23.33 20.63
CA MET A 136 1.11 -24.61 21.32
C MET A 136 2.57 -25.07 21.50
N GLN A 137 3.01 -25.25 22.74
CA GLN A 137 4.31 -25.87 23.04
C GLN A 137 4.27 -27.32 22.57
N GLY A 138 5.14 -27.65 21.59
CA GLY A 138 5.23 -29.00 21.02
C GLY A 138 4.94 -29.11 19.53
N ALA A 139 4.35 -28.12 18.88
CA ALA A 139 4.33 -28.04 17.42
C ALA A 139 5.73 -27.63 16.95
N GLN A 140 6.34 -28.45 16.09
CA GLN A 140 7.63 -28.15 15.50
C GLN A 140 7.58 -26.77 14.84
N ALA A 141 8.53 -25.91 15.22
CA ALA A 141 8.68 -24.53 14.72
C ALA A 141 8.96 -24.43 13.19
N ALA A 142 8.88 -25.55 12.47
CA ALA A 142 9.22 -25.63 11.04
C ALA A 142 8.15 -25.02 10.10
N ASP A 143 6.92 -24.80 10.55
CA ASP A 143 5.84 -24.33 9.68
C ASP A 143 5.45 -22.85 9.85
N ALA A 144 6.02 -22.17 10.84
CA ALA A 144 5.66 -20.76 11.11
C ALA A 144 6.15 -19.77 10.03
N ASP A 145 7.11 -20.16 9.21
CA ASP A 145 7.77 -19.30 8.22
C ASP A 145 7.32 -19.58 6.77
N GLN A 146 6.38 -20.52 6.59
CA GLN A 146 5.86 -20.81 5.25
C GLN A 146 4.74 -19.86 4.88
N PRO A 147 4.80 -19.23 3.69
CA PRO A 147 3.71 -18.37 3.22
C PRO A 147 2.42 -19.18 3.09
N ALA A 148 1.30 -18.56 3.50
CA ALA A 148 -0.02 -19.17 3.30
C ALA A 148 -0.22 -19.54 1.81
N PRO A 149 -0.97 -20.60 1.47
CA PRO A 149 -1.13 -21.06 0.08
C PRO A 149 -1.55 -19.95 -0.89
N ARG A 150 -2.44 -19.06 -0.46
CA ARG A 150 -2.89 -17.90 -1.26
C ARG A 150 -1.78 -16.86 -1.49
N GLU A 151 -0.91 -16.67 -0.52
CA GLU A 151 0.22 -15.77 -0.65
C GLU A 151 1.32 -16.36 -1.54
N LEU A 152 1.58 -17.66 -1.43
CA LEU A 152 2.50 -18.35 -2.33
C LEU A 152 2.02 -18.26 -3.78
N ALA A 153 0.72 -18.45 -4.03
CA ALA A 153 0.15 -18.30 -5.37
C ALA A 153 0.34 -16.86 -5.92
N ALA A 154 0.16 -15.83 -5.10
CA ALA A 154 0.40 -14.45 -5.52
C ALA A 154 1.87 -14.18 -5.84
N ARG A 155 2.81 -14.75 -5.06
CA ARG A 155 4.25 -14.65 -5.31
C ARG A 155 4.65 -15.39 -6.60
N MET A 156 4.08 -16.55 -6.85
CA MET A 156 4.27 -17.30 -8.10
C MET A 156 3.78 -16.51 -9.31
N THR A 157 2.56 -15.93 -9.22
CA THR A 157 2.00 -15.08 -10.28
C THR A 157 2.89 -13.87 -10.58
N ALA A 158 3.46 -13.25 -9.55
CA ALA A 158 4.38 -12.11 -9.74
C ALA A 158 5.68 -12.55 -10.46
N LEU A 159 6.24 -13.72 -10.13
CA LEU A 159 7.41 -14.27 -10.81
C LEU A 159 7.13 -14.62 -12.27
N ASP A 160 5.94 -15.15 -12.56
CA ASP A 160 5.53 -15.54 -13.93
C ASP A 160 5.42 -14.33 -14.88
N GLN A 161 5.19 -13.14 -14.34
CA GLN A 161 5.12 -11.89 -15.12
C GLN A 161 6.49 -11.30 -15.45
N VAL A 162 7.56 -11.80 -14.83
CA VAL A 162 8.91 -11.24 -14.98
C VAL A 162 9.70 -12.08 -15.98
N ASP A 163 10.02 -11.52 -17.14
CA ASP A 163 10.80 -12.19 -18.21
C ASP A 163 12.12 -12.77 -17.72
N LEU A 164 12.71 -12.14 -16.70
CA LEU A 164 13.95 -12.56 -16.07
C LEU A 164 13.91 -14.02 -15.57
N PHE A 165 12.74 -14.48 -15.10
CA PHE A 165 12.52 -15.79 -14.50
C PHE A 165 11.78 -16.76 -15.43
N ALA A 166 11.53 -16.38 -16.70
CA ALA A 166 10.79 -17.18 -17.65
C ALA A 166 11.44 -18.55 -17.96
N THR A 167 12.77 -18.64 -17.82
CA THR A 167 13.55 -19.87 -18.10
C THR A 167 13.65 -20.83 -16.90
N LEU A 168 13.09 -20.45 -15.74
CA LEU A 168 13.17 -21.25 -14.53
C LEU A 168 12.18 -22.42 -14.57
N GLU A 169 12.63 -23.57 -14.08
CA GLU A 169 11.78 -24.74 -13.86
C GLU A 169 10.75 -24.48 -12.73
N PRO A 170 9.60 -25.18 -12.72
CA PRO A 170 8.57 -24.95 -11.69
C PRO A 170 9.08 -25.07 -10.25
N ALA A 171 9.98 -26.01 -9.96
CA ALA A 171 10.55 -26.20 -8.63
C ALA A 171 11.48 -25.04 -8.21
N GLU A 172 12.26 -24.50 -9.15
CA GLU A 172 13.13 -23.34 -8.92
C GLU A 172 12.32 -22.09 -8.67
N ARG A 173 11.23 -21.91 -9.41
CA ARG A 173 10.29 -20.82 -9.28
C ARG A 173 9.57 -20.85 -7.93
N GLU A 174 9.17 -22.04 -7.48
CA GLU A 174 8.59 -22.21 -6.15
C GLU A 174 9.61 -21.91 -5.04
N LEU A 175 10.87 -22.30 -5.19
CA LEU A 175 11.95 -21.97 -4.25
C LEU A 175 12.12 -20.47 -4.12
N LEU A 176 12.14 -19.72 -5.23
CA LEU A 176 12.18 -18.25 -5.21
C LEU A 176 10.93 -17.67 -4.55
N ALA A 177 9.73 -18.14 -4.93
CA ALA A 177 8.47 -17.66 -4.41
C ALA A 177 8.39 -17.78 -2.87
N ARG A 178 8.93 -18.86 -2.31
CA ARG A 178 9.01 -19.06 -0.85
C ARG A 178 9.93 -18.06 -0.17
N GLY A 179 11.00 -17.62 -0.85
CA GLY A 179 11.95 -16.62 -0.33
C GLY A 179 11.55 -15.16 -0.56
N LEU A 180 10.53 -14.89 -1.38
CA LEU A 180 10.06 -13.53 -1.60
C LEU A 180 9.39 -12.96 -0.34
N CYS A 181 9.68 -11.69 -0.03
CA CYS A 181 9.02 -10.95 1.05
C CYS A 181 8.07 -9.89 0.47
N ARG A 182 6.84 -9.84 0.95
CA ARG A 182 5.88 -8.82 0.55
C ARG A 182 6.29 -7.45 1.09
N ARG A 183 6.38 -6.43 0.22
CA ARG A 183 6.75 -5.04 0.57
C ARG A 183 5.76 -4.06 -0.08
N PRO A 184 4.77 -3.57 0.66
CA PRO A 184 3.91 -2.49 0.21
C PRO A 184 4.59 -1.14 0.42
N PHE A 185 4.36 -0.21 -0.52
CA PHE A 185 4.78 1.20 -0.43
C PHE A 185 3.59 2.10 -0.72
N ALA A 186 3.45 3.16 0.07
CA ALA A 186 2.45 4.19 -0.20
C ALA A 186 2.90 5.12 -1.32
N ALA A 187 1.95 5.75 -2.01
CA ALA A 187 2.25 6.79 -2.98
C ALA A 187 3.15 7.89 -2.39
N GLY A 188 4.21 8.25 -3.09
CA GLY A 188 5.24 9.20 -2.64
C GLY A 188 6.39 8.58 -1.85
N GLU A 189 6.35 7.30 -1.47
CA GLU A 189 7.46 6.64 -0.79
C GLU A 189 8.59 6.26 -1.75
N SER A 190 9.82 6.34 -1.25
CA SER A 190 11.02 5.91 -1.99
C SER A 190 11.27 4.42 -1.74
N ILE A 191 11.15 3.60 -2.78
CA ILE A 191 11.48 2.17 -2.76
C ILE A 191 12.99 1.98 -2.71
N ILE A 192 13.71 2.74 -3.56
CA ILE A 192 15.15 2.73 -3.69
C ILE A 192 15.65 4.17 -3.83
N ARG A 193 16.79 4.47 -3.24
CA ARG A 193 17.45 5.79 -3.36
C ARG A 193 18.81 5.66 -4.05
N GLN A 194 19.06 6.45 -5.08
CA GLN A 194 20.32 6.49 -5.80
C GLN A 194 21.50 6.70 -4.86
N GLY A 195 22.58 5.94 -5.08
CA GLY A 195 23.82 6.03 -4.31
C GLY A 195 23.82 5.31 -2.97
N THR A 196 22.66 4.79 -2.48
CA THR A 196 22.63 3.98 -1.25
C THR A 196 23.10 2.56 -1.53
N PRO A 197 23.71 1.85 -0.54
CA PRO A 197 23.99 0.44 -0.67
C PRO A 197 22.69 -0.37 -0.70
N GLY A 198 22.69 -1.54 -1.33
CA GLY A 198 21.54 -2.41 -1.34
C GLY A 198 21.85 -3.75 -2.01
N ASP A 199 21.29 -4.81 -1.45
CA ASP A 199 21.52 -6.21 -1.79
C ASP A 199 20.21 -6.95 -2.10
N SER A 200 19.19 -6.23 -2.50
CA SER A 200 17.87 -6.76 -2.85
C SER A 200 17.32 -6.14 -4.12
N MET A 201 16.37 -6.83 -4.76
CA MET A 201 15.56 -6.30 -5.84
C MET A 201 14.07 -6.38 -5.48
N PHE A 202 13.26 -5.55 -6.13
CA PHE A 202 11.83 -5.48 -5.92
C PHE A 202 11.09 -5.79 -7.22
N ILE A 203 10.21 -6.78 -7.20
CA ILE A 203 9.30 -7.14 -8.29
C ILE A 203 8.01 -6.38 -8.06
N ILE A 204 7.55 -5.60 -9.03
CA ILE A 204 6.33 -4.81 -8.94
C ILE A 204 5.15 -5.73 -9.28
N ALA A 205 4.28 -5.97 -8.30
CA ALA A 205 3.06 -6.77 -8.47
C ALA A 205 1.82 -5.90 -8.70
N GLY A 206 1.88 -4.61 -8.35
CA GLY A 206 0.79 -3.66 -8.55
C GLY A 206 1.24 -2.23 -8.29
N GLY A 207 0.57 -1.28 -8.93
CA GLY A 207 0.92 0.13 -8.84
C GLY A 207 1.93 0.58 -9.90
N GLU A 208 2.36 1.84 -9.79
CA GLU A 208 3.29 2.51 -10.69
C GLU A 208 4.52 3.04 -9.94
N VAL A 209 5.71 2.88 -10.54
CA VAL A 209 7.00 3.32 -9.99
C VAL A 209 7.69 4.22 -10.98
N HIS A 210 8.08 5.42 -10.54
CA HIS A 210 8.92 6.34 -11.31
C HIS A 210 10.39 6.09 -11.00
N VAL A 211 11.17 5.79 -12.03
CA VAL A 211 12.62 5.69 -11.94
C VAL A 211 13.22 7.03 -12.32
N SER A 212 14.04 7.60 -11.45
CA SER A 212 14.66 8.89 -11.66
C SER A 212 16.18 8.85 -11.42
N LEU A 213 16.90 9.69 -12.17
CA LEU A 213 18.33 9.95 -12.01
C LEU A 213 18.53 11.38 -11.52
N THR A 214 19.36 11.52 -10.49
CA THR A 214 19.85 12.83 -10.05
C THR A 214 21.24 13.04 -10.64
N GLN A 215 21.37 14.01 -11.56
CA GLN A 215 22.64 14.44 -12.15
C GLN A 215 22.77 15.96 -12.04
N ALA A 216 23.92 16.46 -11.59
CA ALA A 216 24.18 17.90 -11.40
C ALA A 216 23.10 18.64 -10.59
N GLY A 217 22.49 17.98 -9.59
CA GLY A 217 21.43 18.55 -8.75
C GLY A 217 20.03 18.55 -9.36
N MET A 218 19.87 18.10 -10.61
CA MET A 218 18.58 17.96 -11.27
C MET A 218 18.08 16.51 -11.19
N ASN A 219 16.83 16.34 -10.77
CA ASN A 219 16.16 15.04 -10.75
C ASN A 219 15.30 14.88 -12.01
N ARG A 220 15.57 13.84 -12.80
CA ARG A 220 14.86 13.56 -14.06
C ARG A 220 14.27 12.16 -14.03
N VAL A 221 12.96 12.05 -14.23
CA VAL A 221 12.30 10.75 -14.45
C VAL A 221 12.73 10.20 -15.81
N ILE A 222 13.27 8.99 -15.81
CA ILE A 222 13.79 8.31 -17.00
C ILE A 222 12.89 7.15 -17.46
N ALA A 223 12.11 6.57 -16.53
CA ALA A 223 11.18 5.49 -16.84
C ALA A 223 10.02 5.47 -15.84
N THR A 224 8.89 4.92 -16.29
CA THR A 224 7.76 4.52 -15.46
C THR A 224 7.61 3.01 -15.60
N LEU A 225 7.53 2.32 -14.46
CA LEU A 225 7.46 0.87 -14.37
C LEU A 225 6.12 0.46 -13.74
N GLY A 226 5.60 -0.69 -14.14
CA GLY A 226 4.33 -1.25 -13.69
C GLY A 226 4.42 -2.72 -13.28
N PRO A 227 3.28 -3.39 -13.10
CA PRO A 227 3.23 -4.81 -12.76
C PRO A 227 4.00 -5.67 -13.78
N GLY A 228 4.83 -6.61 -13.28
CA GLY A 228 5.75 -7.44 -14.09
C GLY A 228 7.13 -6.83 -14.27
N ASP A 229 7.31 -5.54 -13.99
CA ASP A 229 8.64 -4.93 -13.97
C ASP A 229 9.33 -5.14 -12.61
N PHE A 230 10.63 -4.84 -12.59
CA PHE A 230 11.45 -4.97 -11.38
C PHE A 230 12.51 -3.88 -11.29
N VAL A 231 13.01 -3.60 -10.08
CA VAL A 231 14.03 -2.59 -9.79
C VAL A 231 15.02 -3.09 -8.75
N GLY A 232 16.24 -2.55 -8.77
CA GLY A 232 17.29 -2.87 -7.80
C GLY A 232 18.17 -4.06 -8.16
N GLU A 233 17.93 -4.69 -9.31
CA GLU A 233 18.65 -5.83 -9.84
C GLU A 233 20.17 -5.59 -9.99
N MET A 234 20.54 -4.37 -10.39
CA MET A 234 21.96 -4.01 -10.58
C MET A 234 22.74 -4.20 -9.28
N SER A 235 22.25 -3.62 -8.20
CA SER A 235 22.92 -3.70 -6.89
C SER A 235 22.87 -5.11 -6.30
N LEU A 236 21.73 -5.84 -6.46
CA LEU A 236 21.61 -7.23 -6.03
C LEU A 236 22.67 -8.11 -6.68
N MET A 237 22.98 -7.87 -7.96
CA MET A 237 23.85 -8.75 -8.76
C MET A 237 25.33 -8.35 -8.72
N THR A 238 25.64 -7.07 -8.50
CA THR A 238 27.01 -6.57 -8.58
C THR A 238 27.58 -6.09 -7.26
N GLY A 239 26.73 -5.90 -6.23
CA GLY A 239 27.10 -5.26 -4.98
C GLY A 239 27.34 -3.75 -5.09
N GLU A 240 27.13 -3.13 -6.28
CA GLU A 240 27.29 -1.71 -6.49
C GLU A 240 26.16 -0.90 -5.82
N PRO A 241 26.41 0.37 -5.45
CA PRO A 241 25.34 1.25 -4.96
C PRO A 241 24.20 1.37 -5.96
N ARG A 242 23.00 1.70 -5.46
CA ARG A 242 21.78 1.86 -6.26
C ARG A 242 21.99 2.87 -7.38
N ALA A 243 21.76 2.47 -8.62
CA ALA A 243 22.01 3.28 -9.82
C ALA A 243 21.01 4.43 -10.00
N ALA A 244 19.79 4.29 -9.48
CA ALA A 244 18.70 5.26 -9.64
C ALA A 244 17.85 5.36 -8.38
N THR A 245 17.03 6.40 -8.28
CA THR A 245 15.97 6.53 -7.28
C THR A 245 14.67 6.01 -7.88
N CYS A 246 13.97 5.10 -7.16
CA CYS A 246 12.68 4.57 -7.52
C CYS A 246 11.64 5.05 -6.51
N LEU A 247 10.65 5.83 -7.00
CA LEU A 247 9.58 6.42 -6.18
C LEU A 247 8.25 5.75 -6.55
N ALA A 248 7.46 5.38 -5.56
CA ALA A 248 6.10 4.91 -5.75
C ALA A 248 5.22 6.08 -6.24
N ALA A 249 4.79 6.06 -7.50
CA ALA A 249 3.92 7.10 -8.05
C ALA A 249 2.47 6.92 -7.60
N THR A 250 2.06 5.68 -7.39
CA THR A 250 0.80 5.28 -6.77
C THR A 250 1.09 4.38 -5.57
N ASP A 251 0.08 3.86 -4.90
CA ASP A 251 0.31 2.76 -3.95
C ASP A 251 0.86 1.55 -4.69
N VAL A 252 2.00 1.04 -4.25
CA VAL A 252 2.74 -0.05 -4.89
C VAL A 252 2.70 -1.29 -4.01
N MET A 253 2.36 -2.42 -4.60
CA MET A 253 2.59 -3.74 -4.03
C MET A 253 3.78 -4.36 -4.73
N SER A 254 4.82 -4.69 -3.96
CA SER A 254 6.00 -5.37 -4.49
C SER A 254 6.40 -6.58 -3.66
N PHE A 255 7.26 -7.41 -4.27
CA PHE A 255 7.93 -8.51 -3.60
C PHE A 255 9.44 -8.26 -3.63
N GLU A 256 10.07 -8.30 -2.47
CA GLU A 256 11.50 -8.20 -2.31
C GLU A 256 12.15 -9.57 -2.47
N LEU A 257 13.17 -9.64 -3.31
CA LEU A 257 14.09 -10.78 -3.45
C LEU A 257 15.45 -10.38 -2.87
N ASP A 258 15.86 -11.04 -1.81
CA ASP A 258 17.12 -10.77 -1.13
C ASP A 258 18.30 -11.55 -1.74
N HIS A 259 19.51 -11.14 -1.39
CA HIS A 259 20.76 -11.76 -1.82
C HIS A 259 20.84 -13.25 -1.47
N ALA A 260 20.42 -13.65 -0.27
CA ALA A 260 20.53 -15.02 0.19
C ALA A 260 19.66 -15.98 -0.63
N THR A 261 18.43 -15.58 -0.91
CA THR A 261 17.50 -16.35 -1.75
C THR A 261 18.00 -16.44 -3.19
N PHE A 262 18.51 -15.32 -3.72
CA PHE A 262 19.06 -15.28 -5.08
C PHE A 262 20.34 -16.10 -5.21
N GLN A 263 21.22 -16.09 -4.22
CA GLN A 263 22.43 -16.90 -4.18
C GLN A 263 22.12 -18.40 -4.22
N ARG A 264 21.09 -18.84 -3.48
CA ARG A 264 20.62 -20.24 -3.53
C ARG A 264 20.21 -20.66 -4.94
N LEU A 265 19.51 -19.80 -5.68
CA LEU A 265 19.14 -20.06 -7.07
C LEU A 265 20.38 -20.19 -7.95
N LEU A 266 21.31 -19.23 -7.89
CA LEU A 266 22.52 -19.22 -8.71
C LEU A 266 23.44 -20.43 -8.43
N THR A 267 23.48 -20.88 -7.18
CA THR A 267 24.24 -22.09 -6.82
C THR A 267 23.63 -23.35 -7.44
N THR A 268 22.30 -23.41 -7.53
CA THR A 268 21.57 -24.55 -8.14
C THR A 268 21.65 -24.49 -9.67
N ARG A 269 21.60 -23.29 -10.27
CA ARG A 269 21.57 -23.09 -11.72
C ARG A 269 22.45 -21.92 -12.18
N PRO A 270 23.75 -22.10 -12.34
CA PRO A 270 24.68 -21.04 -12.76
C PRO A 270 24.33 -20.39 -14.11
N ALA A 271 23.62 -21.09 -15.01
CA ALA A 271 23.18 -20.57 -16.31
C ALA A 271 22.23 -19.34 -16.19
N VAL A 272 21.57 -19.16 -15.05
CA VAL A 272 20.75 -17.96 -14.78
C VAL A 272 21.63 -16.71 -14.78
N ALA A 273 22.88 -16.79 -14.30
CA ALA A 273 23.82 -15.66 -14.29
C ALA A 273 24.12 -15.13 -15.71
N ASP A 274 24.20 -16.03 -16.70
CA ASP A 274 24.45 -15.64 -18.11
C ASP A 274 23.27 -14.86 -18.70
N HIS A 275 22.04 -15.29 -18.40
CA HIS A 275 20.84 -14.59 -18.86
C HIS A 275 20.72 -13.21 -18.21
N MET A 276 20.97 -13.13 -16.91
CA MET A 276 20.93 -11.89 -16.14
C MET A 276 21.99 -10.88 -16.58
N SER A 277 23.22 -11.34 -16.87
CA SER A 277 24.29 -10.46 -17.36
C SER A 277 23.91 -9.78 -18.68
N SER A 278 23.16 -10.46 -19.54
CA SER A 278 22.67 -9.91 -20.81
C SER A 278 21.62 -8.81 -20.57
N LEU A 279 20.69 -9.03 -19.63
CA LEU A 279 19.67 -8.04 -19.25
C LEU A 279 20.27 -6.80 -18.61
N LEU A 280 21.24 -6.98 -17.69
CA LEU A 280 21.96 -5.86 -17.06
C LEU A 280 22.67 -4.98 -18.09
N ALA A 281 23.37 -5.59 -19.05
CA ALA A 281 24.05 -4.86 -20.11
C ALA A 281 23.06 -4.01 -20.94
N THR A 282 21.89 -4.55 -21.24
CA THR A 282 20.84 -3.86 -21.99
C THR A 282 20.25 -2.70 -21.18
N ARG A 283 19.94 -2.92 -19.89
CA ARG A 283 19.39 -1.86 -19.01
C ARG A 283 20.38 -0.73 -18.75
N GLN A 284 21.64 -1.05 -18.53
CA GLN A 284 22.66 -0.01 -18.35
C GLN A 284 22.79 0.86 -19.59
N SER A 285 22.81 0.26 -20.79
CA SER A 285 22.83 1.01 -22.06
C SER A 285 21.58 1.91 -22.20
N TYR A 286 20.42 1.49 -21.72
CA TYR A 286 19.21 2.30 -21.73
C TYR A 286 19.30 3.49 -20.77
N ILE A 287 19.80 3.30 -19.56
CA ILE A 287 19.98 4.34 -18.55
C ILE A 287 20.95 5.41 -19.04
N GLU A 288 22.09 5.01 -19.62
CA GLU A 288 23.09 5.92 -20.18
C GLU A 288 22.56 6.75 -21.36
N LYS A 289 21.80 6.12 -22.28
CA LYS A 289 21.12 6.83 -23.39
C LYS A 289 20.15 7.91 -22.89
N LYS A 290 19.40 7.62 -21.84
CA LYS A 290 18.43 8.56 -21.23
C LYS A 290 19.12 9.62 -20.37
N GLY A 291 20.28 9.32 -19.79
CA GLY A 291 21.11 10.25 -19.00
C GLY A 291 21.87 11.28 -19.84
N GLY A 292 21.90 11.15 -21.16
CA GLY A 292 22.53 12.13 -22.06
C GLY A 292 23.98 11.80 -22.43
N GLU A 293 24.54 10.68 -22.02
CA GLU A 293 25.84 10.16 -22.47
C GLU A 293 25.64 9.34 -23.75
N MET A 294 25.65 9.99 -24.90
CA MET A 294 25.62 9.32 -26.19
C MET A 294 27.02 8.89 -26.60
N SER A 295 27.30 7.59 -26.69
CA SER A 295 28.43 7.05 -27.41
C SER A 295 27.96 6.22 -28.61
N ALA A 296 28.49 6.54 -29.78
CA ALA A 296 28.18 5.93 -31.09
C ALA A 296 28.68 4.47 -31.24
N LEU A 297 29.28 3.87 -30.21
CA LEU A 297 29.92 2.53 -30.19
C LEU A 297 29.08 1.44 -29.51
N ALA A 298 27.76 1.58 -29.46
CA ALA A 298 26.90 0.82 -28.55
C ALA A 298 26.86 -0.71 -28.75
N ALA A 299 27.07 -1.25 -29.93
CA ALA A 299 26.92 -2.70 -30.17
C ALA A 299 28.14 -3.54 -29.73
N ALA A 300 29.35 -3.07 -29.96
CA ALA A 300 30.57 -3.76 -29.52
C ALA A 300 30.76 -3.68 -27.99
N GLN A 301 30.37 -2.56 -27.40
CA GLN A 301 30.38 -2.37 -25.94
C GLN A 301 29.40 -3.27 -25.19
N THR A 302 28.30 -3.69 -25.79
CA THR A 302 27.30 -4.53 -25.11
C THR A 302 27.84 -5.94 -24.82
N ALA A 303 28.60 -6.54 -25.73
CA ALA A 303 29.21 -7.86 -25.53
C ALA A 303 30.31 -7.83 -24.46
N GLU A 304 31.13 -6.79 -24.46
CA GLU A 304 32.17 -6.59 -23.45
C GLU A 304 31.59 -6.33 -22.05
N ARG A 305 30.55 -5.52 -21.97
CA ARG A 305 29.78 -5.27 -20.74
C ARG A 305 29.11 -6.50 -20.19
N LYS A 306 28.51 -7.33 -21.07
CA LYS A 306 27.96 -8.62 -20.66
C LYS A 306 29.02 -9.49 -19.97
N SER A 307 30.23 -9.58 -20.55
CA SER A 307 31.34 -10.33 -19.96
C SER A 307 31.79 -9.77 -18.63
N GLN A 308 31.85 -8.43 -18.49
CA GLN A 308 32.19 -7.76 -17.25
C GLN A 308 31.12 -8.00 -16.17
N PHE A 309 29.81 -7.91 -16.50
CA PHE A 309 28.74 -8.21 -15.56
C PHE A 309 28.75 -9.67 -15.12
N LEU A 310 28.95 -10.60 -16.05
CA LEU A 310 29.04 -12.02 -15.73
C LEU A 310 30.20 -12.30 -14.75
N GLN A 311 31.36 -11.70 -14.98
CA GLN A 311 32.51 -11.85 -14.10
C GLN A 311 32.25 -11.23 -12.71
N ARG A 312 31.57 -10.07 -12.64
CA ARG A 312 31.17 -9.45 -11.38
C ARG A 312 30.16 -10.28 -10.61
N ILE A 313 29.11 -10.80 -11.29
CA ILE A 313 28.11 -11.67 -10.68
C ILE A 313 28.80 -12.92 -10.11
N ARG A 314 29.66 -13.59 -10.90
CA ARG A 314 30.38 -14.77 -10.43
C ARG A 314 31.26 -14.48 -9.22
N SER A 315 31.99 -13.35 -9.24
CA SER A 315 32.83 -12.93 -8.12
C SER A 315 32.02 -12.58 -6.89
N PHE A 316 30.90 -11.88 -7.03
CA PHE A 316 30.05 -11.42 -5.93
C PHE A 316 29.29 -12.57 -5.24
N PHE A 317 28.88 -13.59 -6.02
CA PHE A 317 28.19 -14.77 -5.50
C PHE A 317 29.12 -15.99 -5.30
N GLU A 318 30.45 -15.80 -5.42
CA GLU A 318 31.45 -16.87 -5.26
C GLU A 318 31.15 -18.13 -6.11
N LEU A 319 30.61 -17.93 -7.33
CA LEU A 319 30.28 -19.02 -8.25
C LEU A 319 31.56 -19.55 -8.93
N LYS A 320 31.75 -20.86 -8.93
CA LYS A 320 32.87 -21.55 -9.58
C LYS A 320 32.71 -21.63 -11.10
#